data_5f165e451e468c6870e33ea89aae3120
#
_entry.id   5f165e451e468c6870e33ea89aae3120
#
_cell.length_a   1.000
_cell.length_b   1.000
_cell.length_c   1.000
_cell.angle_alpha   90.00
_cell.angle_beta   90.00
_cell.angle_gamma   90.00
#
_symmetry.space_group_name_H-M   'P 1'
#
loop_
_entity.id
_entity.type
_entity.pdbx_description
1 polymer ?
#
loop_
_entity_poly.entity_id
_entity_poly.type
_entity_poly.pdbx_seq_one_letter_code
_entity_poly.pdbx_strand_id
1 'polypeptide(L)'
;MPRTASRTVELHGQELSYTDSGSGAPVLFIHGLLGTQRQWRRLIDKIDDTQRVIVPDLFGHGESAKPMGDYSLGAHAATLRDLLDHLEIERVTLVGHSLGGGITMQFHYLFPERVDRVVLIASGGLGREVNPLLRSATLPGADQVLRIAASTAVTSRAMALSNGMRKVGWRPGSDINAIWRGFTALADSESRRAFLATTRAVIDAGGQSITAVGRLDPEHAVPTLVVWGSHDRIIPAWHALSAQKAVPD
;
A
#
# COMPACT_ATOMS: atom_id res chain seq x y z
N MET A 1 -10.95 24.39 5.89
CA MET A 1 -9.48 24.34 5.80
C MET A 1 -9.05 24.07 4.37
N PRO A 2 -7.98 24.69 3.84
CA PRO A 2 -7.57 24.44 2.47
C PRO A 2 -7.28 22.95 2.30
N ARG A 3 -7.78 22.37 1.22
CA ARG A 3 -7.48 20.98 0.82
C ARG A 3 -5.96 20.84 0.79
N THR A 4 -5.42 19.88 1.52
CA THR A 4 -3.99 19.53 1.50
C THR A 4 -3.62 19.25 0.05
N ALA A 5 -2.86 20.15 -0.55
CA ALA A 5 -2.46 20.03 -1.95
C ALA A 5 -1.42 18.90 -2.07
N SER A 6 -1.56 18.05 -3.07
CA SER A 6 -0.51 17.11 -3.46
C SER A 6 0.71 17.92 -3.93
N ARG A 7 1.90 17.49 -3.52
CA ARG A 7 3.21 18.02 -3.93
C ARG A 7 3.91 16.97 -4.78
N THR A 8 4.91 17.38 -5.52
CA THR A 8 5.79 16.48 -6.27
C THR A 8 7.25 16.74 -5.89
N VAL A 9 8.04 15.70 -5.91
CA VAL A 9 9.51 15.74 -5.80
C VAL A 9 10.10 14.84 -6.87
N GLU A 10 11.20 15.25 -7.44
CA GLU A 10 11.98 14.41 -8.34
C GLU A 10 12.97 13.57 -7.52
N LEU A 11 12.83 12.24 -7.57
CA LEU A 11 13.73 11.27 -6.98
C LEU A 11 14.23 10.34 -8.08
N HIS A 12 15.55 10.25 -8.25
CA HIS A 12 16.19 9.42 -9.28
C HIS A 12 15.67 9.68 -10.70
N GLY A 13 15.39 10.95 -11.03
CA GLY A 13 14.86 11.34 -12.34
C GLY A 13 13.39 10.98 -12.57
N GLN A 14 12.63 10.67 -11.50
CA GLN A 14 11.23 10.30 -11.55
C GLN A 14 10.41 11.15 -10.57
N GLU A 15 9.24 11.61 -11.00
CA GLU A 15 8.33 12.37 -10.13
C GLU A 15 7.60 11.47 -9.14
N LEU A 16 7.76 11.75 -7.85
CA LEU A 16 6.97 11.17 -6.75
C LEU A 16 5.96 12.20 -6.26
N SER A 17 4.70 11.82 -6.28
CA SER A 17 3.60 12.61 -5.74
C SER A 17 3.37 12.27 -4.26
N TYR A 18 3.22 13.27 -3.41
CA TYR A 18 2.97 13.08 -1.98
C TYR A 18 2.15 14.21 -1.37
N THR A 19 1.50 13.92 -0.26
CA THR A 19 0.92 14.93 0.64
C THR A 19 1.85 15.11 1.84
N ASP A 20 2.07 16.37 2.25
CA ASP A 20 2.77 16.74 3.47
C ASP A 20 1.94 17.80 4.18
N SER A 21 1.41 17.48 5.37
CA SER A 21 0.52 18.35 6.13
C SER A 21 0.73 18.21 7.62
N GLY A 22 0.26 19.22 8.35
CA GLY A 22 0.37 19.26 9.80
C GLY A 22 1.76 19.63 10.31
N SER A 23 1.94 19.51 11.62
CA SER A 23 3.18 19.82 12.32
C SER A 23 3.32 18.92 13.55
N GLY A 24 4.55 18.68 13.98
CA GLY A 24 4.84 17.78 15.10
C GLY A 24 5.62 16.55 14.68
N ALA A 25 5.49 15.45 15.44
CA ALA A 25 6.21 14.22 15.13
C ALA A 25 5.80 13.65 13.78
N PRO A 26 6.76 13.27 12.90
CA PRO A 26 6.44 12.82 11.56
C PRO A 26 5.86 11.40 11.53
N VAL A 27 4.83 11.22 10.70
CA VAL A 27 4.17 9.94 10.43
C VAL A 27 4.08 9.73 8.93
N LEU A 28 4.65 8.63 8.44
CA LEU A 28 4.63 8.23 7.03
C LEU A 28 3.58 7.15 6.80
N PHE A 29 2.60 7.44 5.97
CA PHE A 29 1.53 6.52 5.60
C PHE A 29 1.80 5.86 4.25
N ILE A 30 1.83 4.54 4.23
CA ILE A 30 2.17 3.74 3.05
C ILE A 30 0.94 2.91 2.64
N HIS A 31 0.41 3.19 1.45
CA HIS A 31 -0.79 2.53 0.93
C HIS A 31 -0.54 1.11 0.43
N GLY A 32 -1.60 0.34 0.22
CA GLY A 32 -1.56 -1.00 -0.34
C GLY A 32 -1.54 -1.04 -1.87
N LEU A 33 -1.47 -2.24 -2.41
CA LEU A 33 -1.61 -2.51 -3.85
C LEU A 33 -2.93 -1.93 -4.37
N LEU A 34 -2.92 -1.30 -5.54
CA LEU A 34 -4.04 -0.53 -6.09
C LEU A 34 -4.50 0.67 -5.22
N GLY A 35 -3.79 0.97 -4.14
CA GLY A 35 -4.04 2.12 -3.29
C GLY A 35 -3.43 3.41 -3.83
N THR A 36 -3.75 4.51 -3.18
CA THR A 36 -3.16 5.83 -3.38
C THR A 36 -3.17 6.61 -2.07
N GLN A 37 -2.48 7.74 -2.01
CA GLN A 37 -2.55 8.67 -0.88
C GLN A 37 -3.99 9.01 -0.43
N ARG A 38 -4.96 8.95 -1.35
CA ARG A 38 -6.38 9.28 -1.07
C ARG A 38 -7.04 8.32 -0.07
N GLN A 39 -6.52 7.11 0.13
CA GLN A 39 -7.10 6.17 1.09
C GLN A 39 -6.97 6.67 2.54
N TRP A 40 -5.95 7.48 2.83
CA TRP A 40 -5.61 7.98 4.16
C TRP A 40 -6.32 9.29 4.53
N ARG A 41 -6.97 9.95 3.58
CA ARG A 41 -7.50 11.30 3.72
C ARG A 41 -8.34 11.50 4.98
N ARG A 42 -9.27 10.56 5.29
CA ARG A 42 -10.13 10.66 6.48
C ARG A 42 -9.37 10.54 7.79
N LEU A 43 -8.23 9.89 7.78
CA LEU A 43 -7.37 9.75 8.95
C LEU A 43 -6.50 10.99 9.10
N ILE A 44 -5.94 11.49 8.01
CA ILE A 44 -5.15 12.73 7.97
C ILE A 44 -5.95 13.88 8.60
N ASP A 45 -7.18 14.10 8.16
CA ASP A 45 -8.08 15.16 8.67
C ASP A 45 -8.33 15.09 10.20
N LYS A 46 -7.88 14.02 10.88
CA LYS A 46 -8.04 13.83 12.32
C LYS A 46 -6.76 13.98 13.13
N ILE A 47 -5.61 13.88 12.50
CA ILE A 47 -4.32 13.82 13.20
C ILE A 47 -3.33 14.91 12.78
N ASP A 48 -3.56 15.62 11.67
CA ASP A 48 -2.65 16.65 11.16
C ASP A 48 -2.56 17.91 12.05
N ASP A 49 -3.47 18.05 13.01
CA ASP A 49 -3.36 19.10 14.05
C ASP A 49 -2.22 18.81 15.06
N THR A 50 -1.78 17.54 15.19
CA THR A 50 -0.82 17.09 16.21
C THR A 50 0.38 16.35 15.64
N GLN A 51 0.32 15.94 14.39
CA GLN A 51 1.36 15.17 13.71
C GLN A 51 1.70 15.81 12.36
N ARG A 52 2.97 15.74 11.93
CA ARG A 52 3.33 15.99 10.54
C ARG A 52 3.08 14.71 9.73
N VAL A 53 2.15 14.76 8.81
CA VAL A 53 1.67 13.60 8.05
C VAL A 53 2.23 13.62 6.64
N ILE A 54 2.99 12.59 6.28
CA ILE A 54 3.56 12.38 4.94
C ILE A 54 2.86 11.18 4.30
N VAL A 55 2.33 11.35 3.08
CA VAL A 55 1.59 10.31 2.38
C VAL A 55 1.96 10.31 0.90
N PRO A 56 2.92 9.50 0.47
CA PRO A 56 3.25 9.35 -0.94
C PRO A 56 2.26 8.47 -1.69
N ASP A 57 2.13 8.69 -2.97
CA ASP A 57 1.78 7.65 -3.92
C ASP A 57 3.08 6.89 -4.26
N LEU A 58 3.13 5.60 -4.00
CA LEU A 58 4.29 4.78 -4.37
C LEU A 58 4.52 4.82 -5.88
N PHE A 59 5.77 4.70 -6.34
CA PHE A 59 6.02 4.53 -7.77
C PHE A 59 5.16 3.40 -8.34
N GLY A 60 4.63 3.61 -9.52
CA GLY A 60 3.67 2.70 -10.14
C GLY A 60 2.20 2.94 -9.73
N HIS A 61 1.92 3.83 -8.79
CA HIS A 61 0.60 4.08 -8.24
C HIS A 61 0.22 5.57 -8.30
N GLY A 62 -1.09 5.83 -8.28
CA GLY A 62 -1.63 7.17 -8.17
C GLY A 62 -1.10 8.16 -9.20
N GLU A 63 -0.66 9.31 -8.70
CA GLU A 63 -0.12 10.42 -9.49
C GLU A 63 1.42 10.37 -9.63
N SER A 64 2.08 9.42 -8.96
CA SER A 64 3.52 9.19 -9.12
C SER A 64 3.86 8.54 -10.46
N ALA A 65 5.10 8.74 -10.89
CA ALA A 65 5.66 8.13 -12.09
C ALA A 65 5.58 6.58 -12.04
N LYS A 66 5.56 5.96 -13.22
CA LYS A 66 5.47 4.52 -13.41
C LYS A 66 6.65 4.00 -14.24
N PRO A 67 7.90 4.20 -13.74
CA PRO A 67 9.10 3.85 -14.49
C PRO A 67 9.15 2.37 -14.85
N MET A 68 9.96 2.05 -15.83
CA MET A 68 10.46 0.69 -16.03
C MET A 68 11.54 0.44 -14.98
N GLY A 69 11.35 -0.57 -14.11
CA GLY A 69 12.33 -0.81 -13.05
C GLY A 69 11.89 -1.83 -12.02
N ASP A 70 12.57 -1.80 -10.88
CA ASP A 70 12.31 -2.67 -9.74
C ASP A 70 11.16 -2.13 -8.87
N TYR A 71 10.19 -2.98 -8.60
CA TYR A 71 9.03 -2.72 -7.74
C TYR A 71 9.03 -3.62 -6.49
N SER A 72 10.20 -4.10 -6.08
CA SER A 72 10.36 -4.87 -4.85
C SER A 72 10.09 -4.03 -3.60
N LEU A 73 9.86 -4.70 -2.46
CA LEU A 73 9.72 -4.01 -1.17
C LEU A 73 10.96 -3.18 -0.84
N GLY A 74 12.15 -3.67 -1.23
CA GLY A 74 13.42 -2.95 -1.02
C GLY A 74 13.51 -1.67 -1.85
N ALA A 75 13.12 -1.72 -3.12
CA ALA A 75 13.10 -0.54 -3.99
C ALA A 75 12.12 0.53 -3.46
N HIS A 76 10.92 0.13 -3.05
CA HIS A 76 9.98 1.05 -2.43
C HIS A 76 10.51 1.61 -1.09
N ALA A 77 11.11 0.79 -0.24
CA ALA A 77 11.70 1.24 1.02
C ALA A 77 12.82 2.27 0.79
N ALA A 78 13.71 2.05 -0.18
CA ALA A 78 14.75 2.99 -0.56
C ALA A 78 14.16 4.33 -1.05
N THR A 79 13.15 4.28 -1.92
CA THR A 79 12.45 5.50 -2.39
C THR A 79 11.85 6.30 -1.22
N LEU A 80 11.25 5.61 -0.24
CA LEU A 80 10.67 6.27 0.94
C LEU A 80 11.75 6.88 1.83
N ARG A 81 12.92 6.24 1.98
CA ARG A 81 14.06 6.84 2.67
C ARG A 81 14.48 8.13 1.97
N ASP A 82 14.63 8.11 0.65
CA ASP A 82 15.05 9.27 -0.13
C ASP A 82 14.01 10.41 -0.06
N LEU A 83 12.72 10.09 0.02
CA LEU A 83 11.68 11.08 0.30
C LEU A 83 11.87 11.71 1.69
N LEU A 84 12.14 10.90 2.73
CA LEU A 84 12.39 11.41 4.08
C LEU A 84 13.65 12.27 4.15
N ASP A 85 14.70 11.90 3.41
CA ASP A 85 15.94 12.69 3.31
C ASP A 85 15.67 14.03 2.62
N HIS A 86 14.90 14.05 1.53
CA HIS A 86 14.46 15.28 0.87
C HIS A 86 13.66 16.20 1.79
N LEU A 87 12.86 15.62 2.70
CA LEU A 87 12.03 16.35 3.66
C LEU A 87 12.76 16.69 4.97
N GLU A 88 14.06 16.36 5.07
CA GLU A 88 14.91 16.56 6.25
C GLU A 88 14.32 15.90 7.51
N ILE A 89 13.76 14.68 7.34
CA ILE A 89 13.16 13.88 8.42
C ILE A 89 14.12 12.77 8.80
N GLU A 90 14.71 12.82 9.98
CA GLU A 90 15.65 11.81 10.46
C GLU A 90 14.95 10.54 10.92
N ARG A 91 13.86 10.66 11.66
CA ARG A 91 13.11 9.51 12.23
C ARG A 91 11.61 9.69 12.02
N VAL A 92 10.89 8.58 11.88
CA VAL A 92 9.47 8.60 11.52
C VAL A 92 8.71 7.44 12.14
N THR A 93 7.44 7.68 12.48
CA THR A 93 6.48 6.59 12.71
C THR A 93 5.96 6.09 11.36
N LEU A 94 6.07 4.78 11.10
CA LEU A 94 5.59 4.16 9.87
C LEU A 94 4.19 3.56 10.05
N VAL A 95 3.29 3.84 9.12
CA VAL A 95 1.94 3.26 9.07
C VAL A 95 1.72 2.62 7.71
N GLY A 96 1.72 1.29 7.66
CA GLY A 96 1.59 0.56 6.40
C GLY A 96 0.32 -0.29 6.31
N HIS A 97 -0.38 -0.21 5.19
CA HIS A 97 -1.55 -1.03 4.89
C HIS A 97 -1.23 -2.05 3.79
N SER A 98 -1.55 -3.32 4.00
CA SER A 98 -1.41 -4.39 3.00
C SER A 98 0.02 -4.47 2.46
N LEU A 99 0.25 -4.24 1.15
CA LEU A 99 1.59 -4.09 0.55
C LEU A 99 2.45 -3.08 1.33
N GLY A 100 1.86 -1.93 1.72
CA GLY A 100 2.54 -0.90 2.50
C GLY A 100 3.03 -1.41 3.86
N GLY A 101 2.36 -2.38 4.46
CA GLY A 101 2.85 -3.04 5.68
C GLY A 101 4.11 -3.88 5.42
N GLY A 102 4.15 -4.62 4.31
CA GLY A 102 5.37 -5.31 3.86
C GLY A 102 6.53 -4.34 3.60
N ILE A 103 6.24 -3.20 2.96
CA ILE A 103 7.24 -2.14 2.74
C ILE A 103 7.70 -1.54 4.07
N THR A 104 6.79 -1.31 5.02
CA THR A 104 7.10 -0.82 6.39
C THR A 104 8.10 -1.74 7.09
N MET A 105 7.85 -3.05 7.09
CA MET A 105 8.76 -4.02 7.70
C MET A 105 10.11 -4.07 6.97
N GLN A 106 10.10 -4.01 5.65
CA GLN A 106 11.33 -3.96 4.86
C GLN A 106 12.13 -2.66 5.11
N PHE A 107 11.45 -1.53 5.26
CA PHE A 107 12.06 -0.25 5.61
C PHE A 107 12.73 -0.34 6.98
N HIS A 108 12.01 -0.84 8.00
CA HIS A 108 12.56 -1.02 9.34
C HIS A 108 13.78 -1.97 9.35
N TYR A 109 13.72 -3.04 8.57
CA TYR A 109 14.84 -3.97 8.44
C TYR A 109 16.09 -3.32 7.81
N LEU A 110 15.91 -2.45 6.80
CA LEU A 110 17.02 -1.79 6.10
C LEU A 110 17.55 -0.55 6.82
N PHE A 111 16.68 0.18 7.53
CA PHE A 111 16.96 1.47 8.14
C PHE A 111 16.37 1.55 9.56
N PRO A 112 16.77 0.67 10.50
CA PRO A 112 16.16 0.60 11.83
C PRO A 112 16.32 1.90 12.62
N GLU A 113 17.44 2.62 12.42
CA GLU A 113 17.73 3.91 13.05
C GLU A 113 16.76 5.02 12.65
N ARG A 114 16.05 4.86 11.53
CA ARG A 114 15.09 5.83 10.98
C ARG A 114 13.66 5.64 11.50
N VAL A 115 13.40 4.62 12.33
CA VAL A 115 12.04 4.24 12.72
C VAL A 115 11.82 4.42 14.21
N ASP A 116 10.79 5.18 14.59
CA ASP A 116 10.37 5.35 15.97
C ASP A 116 9.31 4.32 16.40
N ARG A 117 8.33 4.08 15.54
CA ARG A 117 7.20 3.18 15.78
C ARG A 117 6.69 2.60 14.47
N VAL A 118 6.01 1.47 14.57
CA VAL A 118 5.40 0.79 13.43
C VAL A 118 3.91 0.54 13.68
N VAL A 119 3.07 0.80 12.68
CA VAL A 119 1.66 0.41 12.66
C VAL A 119 1.41 -0.42 11.40
N LEU A 120 1.01 -1.66 11.56
CA LEU A 120 0.71 -2.61 10.50
C LEU A 120 -0.80 -2.83 10.40
N ILE A 121 -1.40 -2.45 9.28
CA ILE A 121 -2.85 -2.58 9.06
C ILE A 121 -3.08 -3.62 7.96
N ALA A 122 -3.66 -4.78 8.32
CA ALA A 122 -3.90 -5.90 7.39
C ALA A 122 -2.67 -6.19 6.51
N SER A 123 -1.50 -6.29 7.14
CA SER A 123 -0.18 -6.24 6.50
C SER A 123 0.13 -7.47 5.64
N GLY A 124 0.71 -7.26 4.47
CA GLY A 124 1.47 -8.30 3.78
C GLY A 124 2.75 -8.66 4.53
N GLY A 125 3.33 -9.84 4.23
CA GLY A 125 4.62 -10.26 4.76
C GLY A 125 4.59 -10.94 6.14
N LEU A 126 3.41 -11.17 6.75
CA LEU A 126 3.27 -11.88 8.04
C LEU A 126 2.79 -13.33 7.90
N GLY A 127 2.69 -13.82 6.69
CA GLY A 127 2.32 -15.20 6.35
C GLY A 127 2.25 -15.39 4.85
N ARG A 128 2.04 -16.62 4.40
CA ARG A 128 2.01 -16.94 2.96
C ARG A 128 0.64 -16.79 2.31
N GLU A 129 -0.43 -16.91 3.07
CA GLU A 129 -1.77 -16.95 2.53
C GLU A 129 -2.19 -15.57 2.02
N VAL A 130 -2.73 -15.55 0.82
CA VAL A 130 -3.32 -14.38 0.18
C VAL A 130 -4.43 -14.84 -0.78
N ASN A 131 -5.40 -13.97 -1.01
CA ASN A 131 -6.53 -14.26 -1.87
C ASN A 131 -6.11 -14.83 -3.23
N PRO A 132 -6.71 -15.94 -3.70
CA PRO A 132 -6.37 -16.57 -4.98
C PRO A 132 -6.46 -15.64 -6.19
N LEU A 133 -7.34 -14.62 -6.14
CA LEU A 133 -7.45 -13.63 -7.22
C LEU A 133 -6.16 -12.80 -7.37
N LEU A 134 -5.50 -12.43 -6.27
CA LEU A 134 -4.20 -11.76 -6.35
C LEU A 134 -3.11 -12.69 -6.86
N ARG A 135 -3.15 -13.97 -6.48
CA ARG A 135 -2.23 -14.98 -7.00
C ARG A 135 -2.39 -15.18 -8.51
N SER A 136 -3.61 -15.08 -9.05
CA SER A 136 -3.84 -15.21 -10.49
C SER A 136 -3.16 -14.11 -11.31
N ALA A 137 -2.89 -12.94 -10.73
CA ALA A 137 -2.15 -11.88 -11.39
C ALA A 137 -0.66 -12.22 -11.64
N THR A 138 -0.12 -13.24 -10.99
CA THR A 138 1.26 -13.71 -11.22
C THR A 138 1.37 -14.65 -12.42
N LEU A 139 0.25 -15.20 -12.89
CA LEU A 139 0.24 -16.21 -13.95
C LEU A 139 0.55 -15.62 -15.34
N PRO A 140 1.09 -16.42 -16.26
CA PRO A 140 1.20 -16.04 -17.65
C PRO A 140 -0.16 -15.62 -18.23
N GLY A 141 -0.19 -14.57 -19.05
CA GLY A 141 -1.43 -14.06 -19.64
C GLY A 141 -2.23 -13.09 -18.76
N ALA A 142 -1.85 -12.88 -17.49
CA ALA A 142 -2.54 -11.95 -16.60
C ALA A 142 -2.67 -10.53 -17.18
N ASP A 143 -1.67 -10.04 -17.93
CA ASP A 143 -1.74 -8.73 -18.59
C ASP A 143 -2.93 -8.64 -19.54
N GLN A 144 -3.12 -9.63 -20.42
CA GLN A 144 -4.22 -9.66 -21.37
C GLN A 144 -5.57 -9.72 -20.68
N VAL A 145 -5.69 -10.55 -19.63
CA VAL A 145 -6.92 -10.67 -18.84
C VAL A 145 -7.25 -9.34 -18.15
N LEU A 146 -6.28 -8.72 -17.50
CA LEU A 146 -6.47 -7.43 -16.84
C LEU A 146 -6.78 -6.31 -17.82
N ARG A 147 -6.14 -6.28 -18.99
CA ARG A 147 -6.43 -5.31 -20.05
C ARG A 147 -7.89 -5.37 -20.50
N ILE A 148 -8.43 -6.57 -20.67
CA ILE A 148 -9.83 -6.76 -21.05
C ILE A 148 -10.75 -6.41 -19.87
N ALA A 149 -10.48 -6.95 -18.68
CA ALA A 149 -11.32 -6.77 -17.51
C ALA A 149 -11.39 -5.31 -17.03
N ALA A 150 -10.28 -4.56 -17.09
CA ALA A 150 -10.22 -3.15 -16.72
C ALA A 150 -10.62 -2.21 -17.86
N SER A 151 -10.91 -2.71 -19.07
CA SER A 151 -11.30 -1.88 -20.21
C SER A 151 -12.55 -1.04 -19.90
N THR A 152 -12.62 0.16 -20.49
CA THR A 152 -13.76 1.08 -20.30
C THR A 152 -15.08 0.42 -20.67
N ALA A 153 -15.10 -0.45 -21.68
CA ALA A 153 -16.31 -1.17 -22.09
C ALA A 153 -16.83 -2.13 -21.03
N VAL A 154 -15.94 -2.85 -20.32
CA VAL A 154 -16.32 -3.78 -19.24
C VAL A 154 -16.65 -3.01 -17.96
N THR A 155 -15.81 -2.07 -17.59
CA THR A 155 -15.98 -1.31 -16.34
C THR A 155 -17.20 -0.41 -16.36
N SER A 156 -17.54 0.23 -17.49
CA SER A 156 -18.76 1.03 -17.62
C SER A 156 -20.04 0.17 -17.50
N ARG A 157 -20.06 -1.03 -18.07
CA ARG A 157 -21.18 -1.98 -17.92
C ARG A 157 -21.34 -2.44 -16.47
N ALA A 158 -20.23 -2.77 -15.80
CA ALA A 158 -20.24 -3.14 -14.40
C ALA A 158 -20.73 -1.99 -13.49
N MET A 159 -20.31 -0.74 -13.78
CA MET A 159 -20.82 0.45 -13.08
C MET A 159 -22.32 0.65 -13.31
N ALA A 160 -22.81 0.51 -14.55
CA ALA A 160 -24.24 0.63 -14.84
C ALA A 160 -25.06 -0.40 -14.07
N LEU A 161 -24.60 -1.66 -14.02
CA LEU A 161 -25.23 -2.72 -13.24
C LEU A 161 -25.21 -2.40 -11.74
N SER A 162 -24.07 -1.98 -11.20
CA SER A 162 -23.94 -1.56 -9.79
C SER A 162 -24.88 -0.41 -9.44
N ASN A 163 -25.00 0.59 -10.31
CA ASN A 163 -25.94 1.69 -10.13
C ASN A 163 -27.41 1.23 -10.16
N GLY A 164 -27.75 0.24 -11.00
CA GLY A 164 -29.05 -0.40 -10.98
C GLY A 164 -29.35 -1.10 -9.65
N MET A 165 -28.37 -1.86 -9.12
CA MET A 165 -28.49 -2.54 -7.83
C MET A 165 -28.61 -1.56 -6.65
N ARG A 166 -27.98 -0.39 -6.71
CA ARG A 166 -28.13 0.68 -5.72
C ARG A 166 -29.57 1.18 -5.62
N LYS A 167 -30.32 1.22 -6.73
CA LYS A 167 -31.73 1.62 -6.75
C LYS A 167 -32.64 0.63 -6.01
N VAL A 168 -32.23 -0.63 -5.88
CA VAL A 168 -32.93 -1.67 -5.10
C VAL A 168 -32.33 -1.88 -3.70
N GLY A 169 -31.57 -0.88 -3.19
CA GLY A 169 -31.10 -0.85 -1.80
C GLY A 169 -29.70 -1.43 -1.55
N TRP A 170 -29.02 -1.98 -2.56
CA TRP A 170 -27.66 -2.47 -2.38
C TRP A 170 -26.67 -1.29 -2.34
N ARG A 171 -25.93 -1.16 -1.24
CA ARG A 171 -24.91 -0.11 -1.05
C ARG A 171 -23.54 -0.75 -0.85
N PRO A 172 -22.65 -0.72 -1.85
CA PRO A 172 -21.29 -1.19 -1.68
C PRO A 172 -20.56 -0.33 -0.63
N GLY A 173 -19.80 -0.98 0.23
CA GLY A 173 -18.97 -0.31 1.23
C GLY A 173 -17.91 0.62 0.61
N SER A 174 -17.34 1.49 1.43
CA SER A 174 -16.28 2.44 1.02
C SER A 174 -15.10 1.73 0.36
N ASP A 175 -14.76 0.55 0.85
CA ASP A 175 -13.60 -0.24 0.43
C ASP A 175 -13.77 -0.78 -1.00
N ILE A 176 -14.99 -1.22 -1.36
CA ILE A 176 -15.29 -1.65 -2.74
C ILE A 176 -15.07 -0.51 -3.72
N ASN A 177 -15.45 0.72 -3.36
CA ASN A 177 -15.24 1.88 -4.22
C ASN A 177 -13.74 2.24 -4.36
N ALA A 178 -12.94 2.04 -3.33
CA ALA A 178 -11.50 2.26 -3.40
C ALA A 178 -10.80 1.21 -4.28
N ILE A 179 -11.11 -0.07 -4.06
CA ILE A 179 -10.62 -1.18 -4.89
C ILE A 179 -11.03 -0.99 -6.35
N TRP A 180 -12.27 -0.58 -6.60
CA TRP A 180 -12.77 -0.34 -7.95
C TRP A 180 -11.99 0.78 -8.67
N ARG A 181 -11.70 1.88 -7.99
CA ARG A 181 -10.87 2.96 -8.58
C ARG A 181 -9.46 2.48 -8.93
N GLY A 182 -8.82 1.74 -8.01
CA GLY A 182 -7.52 1.13 -8.28
C GLY A 182 -7.56 0.16 -9.45
N PHE A 183 -8.63 -0.65 -9.54
CA PHE A 183 -8.83 -1.59 -10.63
C PHE A 183 -9.03 -0.90 -11.98
N THR A 184 -9.83 0.17 -12.03
CA THR A 184 -10.03 0.94 -13.28
C THR A 184 -8.76 1.62 -13.79
N ALA A 185 -7.81 1.94 -12.91
CA ALA A 185 -6.50 2.46 -13.30
C ALA A 185 -5.68 1.45 -14.12
N LEU A 186 -5.98 0.14 -14.01
CA LEU A 186 -5.31 -0.91 -14.79
C LEU A 186 -5.70 -0.92 -16.29
N ALA A 187 -6.65 -0.09 -16.70
CA ALA A 187 -6.90 0.17 -18.13
C ALA A 187 -5.67 0.83 -18.78
N ASP A 188 -4.98 1.69 -18.05
CA ASP A 188 -3.71 2.27 -18.45
C ASP A 188 -2.60 1.20 -18.47
N SER A 189 -1.78 1.18 -19.52
CA SER A 189 -0.75 0.16 -19.73
C SER A 189 0.40 0.26 -18.74
N GLU A 190 0.78 1.47 -18.34
CA GLU A 190 1.88 1.69 -17.39
C GLU A 190 1.47 1.30 -15.98
N SER A 191 0.27 1.71 -15.55
CA SER A 191 -0.32 1.31 -14.27
C SER A 191 -0.48 -0.21 -14.16
N ARG A 192 -0.92 -0.86 -15.23
CA ARG A 192 -1.08 -2.31 -15.27
C ARG A 192 0.27 -3.03 -15.22
N ARG A 193 1.28 -2.54 -15.96
CA ARG A 193 2.64 -3.07 -15.90
C ARG A 193 3.22 -2.95 -14.50
N ALA A 194 3.14 -1.78 -13.89
CA ALA A 194 3.62 -1.53 -12.53
C ALA A 194 2.91 -2.42 -11.50
N PHE A 195 1.58 -2.55 -11.60
CA PHE A 195 0.80 -3.45 -10.76
C PHE A 195 1.28 -4.91 -10.86
N LEU A 196 1.49 -5.41 -12.08
CA LEU A 196 1.97 -6.78 -12.29
C LEU A 196 3.40 -6.97 -11.79
N ALA A 197 4.28 -5.99 -12.01
CA ALA A 197 5.66 -6.02 -11.52
C ALA A 197 5.68 -6.05 -9.98
N THR A 198 4.95 -5.14 -9.32
CA THR A 198 4.83 -5.12 -7.87
C THR A 198 4.24 -6.43 -7.34
N THR A 199 3.16 -6.93 -7.94
CA THR A 199 2.52 -8.17 -7.48
C THR A 199 3.49 -9.35 -7.57
N ARG A 200 4.19 -9.51 -8.68
CA ARG A 200 5.17 -10.59 -8.89
C ARG A 200 6.41 -10.47 -8.02
N ALA A 201 6.75 -9.28 -7.56
CA ALA A 201 7.85 -9.07 -6.62
C ALA A 201 7.53 -9.59 -5.21
N VAL A 202 6.24 -9.69 -4.83
CA VAL A 202 5.82 -10.03 -3.46
C VAL A 202 4.91 -11.25 -3.36
N ILE A 203 4.36 -11.75 -4.48
CA ILE A 203 3.43 -12.89 -4.56
C ILE A 203 3.90 -13.86 -5.65
N ASP A 204 3.86 -15.15 -5.36
CA ASP A 204 4.04 -16.24 -6.33
C ASP A 204 2.78 -17.13 -6.41
N ALA A 205 2.86 -18.24 -7.13
CA ALA A 205 1.77 -19.20 -7.24
C ALA A 205 1.40 -19.84 -5.89
N GLY A 206 2.33 -19.88 -4.92
CA GLY A 206 2.15 -20.42 -3.57
C GLY A 206 1.58 -19.42 -2.57
N GLY A 207 1.56 -18.13 -2.91
CA GLY A 207 1.11 -17.03 -2.02
C GLY A 207 2.14 -15.92 -1.89
N GLN A 208 2.23 -15.28 -0.73
CA GLN A 208 3.24 -14.27 -0.46
C GLN A 208 4.64 -14.92 -0.43
N SER A 209 5.53 -14.43 -1.29
CA SER A 209 6.90 -14.96 -1.44
C SER A 209 7.88 -14.40 -0.40
N ILE A 210 7.55 -13.28 0.21
CA ILE A 210 8.37 -12.59 1.20
C ILE A 210 7.66 -12.63 2.55
N THR A 211 8.37 -13.09 3.59
CA THR A 211 7.90 -13.04 4.98
C THR A 211 8.90 -12.31 5.85
N ALA A 212 8.41 -11.45 6.71
CA ALA A 212 9.20 -10.72 7.70
C ALA A 212 9.33 -11.51 9.02
N VAL A 213 8.46 -12.50 9.28
CA VAL A 213 8.37 -13.19 10.59
C VAL A 213 9.70 -13.79 11.04
N GLY A 214 10.52 -14.27 10.13
CA GLY A 214 11.86 -14.80 10.45
C GLY A 214 12.98 -13.75 10.43
N ARG A 215 12.66 -12.47 10.22
CA ARG A 215 13.62 -11.35 10.12
C ARG A 215 13.37 -10.26 11.15
N LEU A 216 12.35 -10.44 12.00
CA LEU A 216 12.08 -9.52 13.11
C LEU A 216 13.19 -9.73 14.14
N ASP A 217 14.01 -8.70 14.32
CA ASP A 217 15.13 -8.71 15.27
C ASP A 217 14.66 -8.09 16.59
N PRO A 218 14.63 -8.85 17.69
CA PRO A 218 14.24 -8.33 18.99
C PRO A 218 15.17 -7.21 19.51
N GLU A 219 16.45 -7.21 19.10
CA GLU A 219 17.42 -6.19 19.54
C GLU A 219 17.14 -4.81 18.91
N HIS A 220 16.46 -4.78 17.76
CA HIS A 220 16.06 -3.54 17.09
C HIS A 220 14.54 -3.35 17.10
N ALA A 221 13.84 -4.02 18.03
CA ALA A 221 12.40 -3.92 18.14
C ALA A 221 11.97 -2.47 18.50
N VAL A 222 10.97 -1.98 17.77
CA VAL A 222 10.31 -0.70 18.07
C VAL A 222 8.86 -0.95 18.45
N PRO A 223 8.22 -0.04 19.22
CA PRO A 223 6.81 -0.18 19.55
C PRO A 223 5.97 -0.43 18.29
N THR A 224 5.32 -1.57 18.22
CA THR A 224 4.59 -2.03 17.04
C THR A 224 3.12 -2.29 17.35
N LEU A 225 2.21 -1.67 16.59
CA LEU A 225 0.78 -1.92 16.65
C LEU A 225 0.34 -2.70 15.40
N VAL A 226 -0.35 -3.82 15.61
CA VAL A 226 -0.95 -4.60 14.52
C VAL A 226 -2.47 -4.48 14.58
N VAL A 227 -3.08 -4.03 13.48
CA VAL A 227 -4.53 -3.82 13.34
C VAL A 227 -5.05 -4.69 12.21
N TRP A 228 -6.13 -5.46 12.46
CA TRP A 228 -6.67 -6.37 11.46
C TRP A 228 -8.19 -6.47 11.53
N GLY A 229 -8.82 -6.55 10.37
CA GLY A 229 -10.23 -6.88 10.27
C GLY A 229 -10.46 -8.38 10.47
N SER A 230 -11.31 -8.78 11.41
CA SER A 230 -11.60 -10.19 11.70
C SER A 230 -12.15 -10.98 10.50
N HIS A 231 -12.74 -10.29 9.53
CA HIS A 231 -13.33 -10.88 8.31
C HIS A 231 -12.54 -10.48 7.05
N ASP A 232 -11.24 -10.22 7.16
CA ASP A 232 -10.40 -9.92 6.00
C ASP A 232 -10.39 -11.10 5.03
N ARG A 233 -10.81 -10.85 3.79
CA ARG A 233 -10.90 -11.86 2.72
C ARG A 233 -9.71 -11.81 1.76
N ILE A 234 -8.79 -10.87 1.97
CA ILE A 234 -7.59 -10.70 1.13
C ILE A 234 -6.38 -11.34 1.80
N ILE A 235 -6.12 -10.96 3.04
CA ILE A 235 -5.05 -11.54 3.87
C ILE A 235 -5.67 -11.99 5.19
N PRO A 236 -5.62 -13.28 5.53
CA PRO A 236 -6.29 -13.82 6.70
C PRO A 236 -5.83 -13.20 8.02
N ALA A 237 -6.75 -12.93 8.94
CA ALA A 237 -6.46 -12.26 10.21
C ALA A 237 -5.51 -13.05 11.15
N TRP A 238 -5.36 -14.37 10.97
CA TRP A 238 -4.42 -15.16 11.78
C TRP A 238 -2.95 -14.81 11.53
N HIS A 239 -2.63 -14.08 10.45
CA HIS A 239 -1.29 -13.54 10.23
C HIS A 239 -0.88 -12.58 11.36
N ALA A 240 -1.81 -11.82 11.93
CA ALA A 240 -1.55 -10.98 13.10
C ALA A 240 -1.13 -11.82 14.32
N LEU A 241 -1.80 -12.96 14.55
CA LEU A 241 -1.45 -13.88 15.64
C LEU A 241 -0.09 -14.56 15.42
N SER A 242 0.28 -14.81 14.17
CA SER A 242 1.60 -15.36 13.83
C SER A 242 2.71 -14.35 14.13
N ALA A 243 2.49 -13.07 13.83
CA ALA A 243 3.42 -11.99 14.18
C ALA A 243 3.59 -11.85 15.70
N GLN A 244 2.48 -11.84 16.44
CA GLN A 244 2.50 -11.77 17.91
C GLN A 244 3.26 -12.93 18.56
N LYS A 245 3.16 -14.15 18.00
CA LYS A 245 3.92 -15.31 18.49
C LYS A 245 5.42 -15.21 18.19
N ALA A 246 5.79 -14.55 17.10
CA ALA A 246 7.19 -14.40 16.71
C ALA A 246 7.89 -13.29 17.51
N VAL A 247 7.16 -12.24 17.90
CA VAL A 247 7.64 -11.12 18.71
C VAL A 247 6.54 -10.81 19.74
N PRO A 248 6.60 -11.44 20.94
CA PRO A 248 5.52 -11.35 21.93
C PRO A 248 5.33 -9.97 22.59
N ASP A 249 6.38 -9.11 22.61
CA ASP A 249 6.40 -7.84 23.36
C ASP A 249 6.39 -6.60 22.46
#